data_60d805fe16997f9ac6bd24681fcdb6d1
#
_entry.id   60d805fe16997f9ac6bd24681fcdb6d1
#
_cell.length_a   1.000
_cell.length_b   1.000
_cell.length_c   1.000
_cell.angle_alpha   90.00
_cell.angle_beta   90.00
_cell.angle_gamma   90.00
#
_symmetry.space_group_name_H-M   'P 1'
#
loop_
_entity.id
_entity.type
_entity.pdbx_description
1 polymer ?
#
loop_
_entity_poly.entity_id
_entity_poly.type
_entity_poly.pdbx_seq_one_letter_code
_entity_poly.pdbx_strand_id
1 'polypeptide(L)'
;MLKTMQPLLVAPAWAEIAAARLVQLGRAGAELPAGCLRLGEVNGARRPYEVDRGVALVSVAGLLVPKLGYIGAGWATGYDGLRVQLAHAFADPDVRAICLDIDSGGGIAQGCFDLVDWIVATKKAAGKPVAAICSEEAYSAAYALACAADSIAVPRTGGVGSIGVWLMHWDQSRMMEEAGLVPTIVQSGAHKTDGHPYAALPEAVRADWQGQVDALRQLFAETVARARGLDLAAVLATEARCFQGPVGTAEAVRLGLADAVLPPDRAFSALLDHVRDNP
;
A
#
# COMPACT_ATOMS: atom_id res chain seq x y z
N MET A 1 15.60 14.74 -7.66
CA MET A 1 16.37 13.49 -7.68
C MET A 1 15.65 12.53 -6.74
N LEU A 2 14.93 11.55 -7.28
CA LEU A 2 14.22 10.53 -6.50
C LEU A 2 15.24 9.77 -5.64
N LYS A 3 14.91 9.54 -4.37
CA LYS A 3 15.65 8.58 -3.54
C LYS A 3 15.41 7.19 -4.15
N THR A 4 16.28 6.77 -5.07
CA THR A 4 16.14 5.57 -5.90
C THR A 4 16.30 4.25 -5.14
N MET A 5 16.35 4.29 -3.79
CA MET A 5 16.73 3.16 -2.96
C MET A 5 15.78 2.96 -1.77
N GLN A 6 14.48 2.96 -2.05
CA GLN A 6 13.50 2.56 -1.05
C GLN A 6 12.93 1.19 -1.42
N PRO A 7 12.87 0.23 -0.48
CA PRO A 7 12.20 -1.05 -0.70
C PRO A 7 10.77 -0.83 -1.16
N LEU A 8 10.40 -1.48 -2.25
CA LEU A 8 9.11 -1.35 -2.88
C LEU A 8 8.24 -2.57 -2.59
N LEU A 9 7.05 -2.29 -2.13
CA LEU A 9 5.91 -3.20 -2.05
C LEU A 9 4.93 -2.81 -3.15
N VAL A 10 5.26 -3.12 -4.41
CA VAL A 10 4.41 -2.81 -5.57
C VAL A 10 4.39 -3.99 -6.53
N ALA A 11 3.22 -4.36 -7.03
CA ALA A 11 3.11 -5.42 -8.01
C ALA A 11 3.83 -5.04 -9.32
N PRO A 12 4.46 -6.01 -10.03
CA PRO A 12 5.28 -5.72 -11.21
C PRO A 12 4.57 -4.90 -12.29
N ALA A 13 3.30 -5.16 -12.55
CA ALA A 13 2.51 -4.41 -13.52
C ALA A 13 2.36 -2.91 -13.18
N TRP A 14 2.49 -2.55 -11.91
CA TRP A 14 2.41 -1.17 -11.41
C TRP A 14 3.77 -0.48 -11.32
N ALA A 15 4.88 -1.21 -11.50
CA ALA A 15 6.22 -0.67 -11.29
C ALA A 15 6.53 0.49 -12.26
N GLU A 16 6.14 0.39 -13.52
CA GLU A 16 6.34 1.46 -14.51
C GLU A 16 5.46 2.68 -14.21
N ILE A 17 4.21 2.45 -13.84
CA ILE A 17 3.28 3.51 -13.44
C ILE A 17 3.83 4.20 -12.18
N ALA A 18 4.30 3.44 -11.21
CA ALA A 18 4.92 3.95 -10.00
C ALA A 18 6.13 4.84 -10.31
N ALA A 19 7.04 4.37 -11.17
CA ALA A 19 8.23 5.13 -11.56
C ALA A 19 7.87 6.45 -12.25
N ALA A 20 6.94 6.44 -13.21
CA ALA A 20 6.48 7.62 -13.91
C ALA A 20 5.81 8.64 -12.97
N ARG A 21 4.99 8.17 -12.03
CA ARG A 21 4.29 9.01 -11.06
C ARG A 21 5.21 9.59 -9.99
N LEU A 22 6.20 8.83 -9.53
CA LEU A 22 7.21 9.34 -8.60
C LEU A 22 8.05 10.48 -9.22
N VAL A 23 8.30 10.43 -10.54
CA VAL A 23 8.93 11.56 -11.27
C VAL A 23 8.04 12.80 -11.26
N GLN A 24 6.72 12.64 -11.39
CA GLN A 24 5.77 13.77 -11.33
C GLN A 24 5.71 14.38 -9.91
N LEU A 25 5.75 13.56 -8.85
CA LEU A 25 5.80 14.04 -7.46
C LEU A 25 7.03 14.90 -7.15
N GLY A 26 8.17 14.59 -7.79
CA GLY A 26 9.40 15.32 -7.59
C GLY A 26 9.43 16.71 -8.26
N ARG A 27 8.42 17.07 -9.04
CA ARG A 27 8.33 18.41 -9.66
C ARG A 27 7.73 19.40 -8.65
N ALA A 28 8.56 20.28 -8.13
CA ALA A 28 8.12 21.39 -7.28
C ALA A 28 7.09 22.25 -8.03
N GLY A 29 5.95 22.53 -7.40
CA GLY A 29 4.91 23.42 -7.94
C GLY A 29 3.81 22.75 -8.77
N ALA A 30 3.69 21.41 -8.79
CA ALA A 30 2.53 20.78 -9.36
C ALA A 30 1.25 21.23 -8.62
N GLU A 31 0.28 21.79 -9.36
CA GLU A 31 -1.02 22.10 -8.80
C GLU A 31 -1.70 20.82 -8.33
N LEU A 32 -2.35 20.88 -7.18
CA LEU A 32 -3.14 19.75 -6.68
C LEU A 32 -4.33 19.53 -7.64
N PRO A 33 -4.68 18.27 -7.94
CA PRO A 33 -5.90 17.98 -8.69
C PRO A 33 -7.12 18.60 -8.01
N ALA A 34 -8.13 18.97 -8.81
CA ALA A 34 -9.37 19.50 -8.26
C ALA A 34 -10.00 18.51 -7.27
N GLY A 35 -10.43 19.01 -6.12
CA GLY A 35 -11.05 18.18 -5.07
C GLY A 35 -10.06 17.61 -4.04
N CYS A 36 -8.74 17.74 -4.23
CA CYS A 36 -7.79 17.35 -3.20
C CYS A 36 -7.89 18.24 -1.95
N LEU A 37 -7.69 17.61 -0.80
CA LEU A 37 -7.67 18.26 0.51
C LEU A 37 -6.27 18.19 1.12
N ARG A 38 -5.67 19.33 1.47
CA ARG A 38 -4.37 19.35 2.19
C ARG A 38 -4.56 18.86 3.62
N LEU A 39 -3.62 18.09 4.14
CA LEU A 39 -3.72 17.58 5.52
C LEU A 39 -3.78 18.71 6.54
N GLY A 40 -3.08 19.82 6.33
CA GLY A 40 -3.15 21.00 7.21
C GLY A 40 -4.49 21.73 7.19
N GLU A 41 -5.38 21.43 6.25
CA GLU A 41 -6.73 21.99 6.14
C GLU A 41 -7.79 21.06 6.73
N VAL A 42 -7.41 19.84 7.12
CA VAL A 42 -8.30 18.91 7.84
C VAL A 42 -8.42 19.40 9.27
N ASN A 43 -9.52 20.08 9.53
CA ASN A 43 -9.93 20.49 10.87
C ASN A 43 -11.27 19.87 11.19
N GLY A 44 -11.69 19.84 12.45
CA GLY A 44 -12.91 19.17 12.89
C GLY A 44 -14.23 19.63 12.22
N ALA A 45 -14.19 20.62 11.32
CA ALA A 45 -15.35 21.15 10.63
C ALA A 45 -15.69 20.42 9.30
N ARG A 46 -14.73 19.68 8.71
CA ARG A 46 -14.93 18.96 7.44
C ARG A 46 -14.41 17.53 7.55
N ARG A 47 -15.31 16.57 7.28
CA ARG A 47 -14.94 15.16 7.16
C ARG A 47 -14.01 14.96 5.95
N PRO A 48 -12.84 14.33 6.10
CA PRO A 48 -11.94 14.04 4.98
C PRO A 48 -12.31 12.72 4.27
N TYR A 49 -13.54 12.27 4.38
CA TYR A 49 -14.12 11.06 3.78
C TYR A 49 -15.63 11.26 3.58
N GLU A 50 -16.22 10.45 2.72
CA GLU A 50 -17.67 10.37 2.54
C GLU A 50 -18.29 9.43 3.57
N VAL A 51 -19.57 9.67 3.92
CA VAL A 51 -20.35 8.79 4.81
C VAL A 51 -21.65 8.43 4.11
N ASP A 52 -21.87 7.13 3.91
CA ASP A 52 -23.14 6.60 3.43
C ASP A 52 -23.75 5.70 4.51
N ARG A 53 -24.93 6.08 5.00
CA ARG A 53 -25.73 5.32 5.99
C ARG A 53 -24.90 4.82 7.20
N GLY A 54 -23.99 5.65 7.70
CA GLY A 54 -23.13 5.34 8.84
C GLY A 54 -21.84 4.59 8.48
N VAL A 55 -21.54 4.36 7.22
CA VAL A 55 -20.29 3.80 6.76
C VAL A 55 -19.40 4.90 6.20
N ALA A 56 -18.21 5.09 6.76
CA ALA A 56 -17.19 5.98 6.21
C ALA A 56 -16.47 5.29 5.05
N LEU A 57 -16.41 5.96 3.89
CA LEU A 57 -15.68 5.48 2.72
C LEU A 57 -14.29 6.13 2.70
N VAL A 58 -13.25 5.33 2.77
CA VAL A 58 -11.85 5.76 2.73
C VAL A 58 -11.17 5.12 1.52
N SER A 59 -10.83 5.95 0.53
CA SER A 59 -10.20 5.47 -0.70
C SER A 59 -8.71 5.20 -0.50
N VAL A 60 -8.26 4.05 -1.01
CA VAL A 60 -6.86 3.60 -1.05
C VAL A 60 -6.51 3.31 -2.51
N ALA A 61 -6.15 4.36 -3.25
CA ALA A 61 -6.00 4.29 -4.70
C ALA A 61 -4.58 4.62 -5.17
N GLY A 62 -4.16 3.99 -6.26
CA GLY A 62 -2.92 4.27 -6.95
C GLY A 62 -1.68 3.87 -6.16
N LEU A 63 -0.58 4.63 -6.30
CA LEU A 63 0.69 4.36 -5.63
C LEU A 63 0.64 4.73 -4.15
N LEU A 64 1.02 3.81 -3.26
CA LEU A 64 1.10 4.06 -1.83
C LEU A 64 2.45 4.65 -1.45
N VAL A 65 2.44 5.77 -0.71
CA VAL A 65 3.66 6.48 -0.30
C VAL A 65 3.60 6.88 1.17
N PRO A 66 4.76 7.01 1.87
CA PRO A 66 4.77 7.35 3.29
C PRO A 66 4.10 8.67 3.62
N LYS A 67 4.37 9.68 2.81
CA LYS A 67 3.86 11.05 3.02
C LYS A 67 3.54 11.70 1.70
N LEU A 68 2.28 12.07 1.50
CA LEU A 68 1.82 12.82 0.35
C LEU A 68 1.42 14.25 0.71
N GLY A 69 0.97 14.48 1.95
CA GLY A 69 0.58 15.79 2.45
C GLY A 69 -0.83 16.24 2.05
N TYR A 70 -1.57 15.42 1.32
CA TYR A 70 -2.95 15.68 0.89
C TYR A 70 -3.71 14.38 0.60
N ILE A 71 -5.04 14.47 0.48
CA ILE A 71 -5.99 13.39 0.26
C ILE A 71 -6.70 13.59 -1.09
N GLY A 72 -7.10 12.53 -1.75
CA GLY A 72 -7.96 12.59 -2.95
C GLY A 72 -7.22 12.71 -4.28
N ALA A 73 -5.94 12.39 -4.33
CA ALA A 73 -5.15 12.47 -5.57
C ALA A 73 -5.58 11.47 -6.66
N GLY A 74 -6.22 10.37 -6.30
CA GLY A 74 -6.65 9.31 -7.22
C GLY A 74 -5.51 8.43 -7.77
N TRP A 75 -4.34 8.99 -8.04
CA TRP A 75 -3.17 8.28 -8.57
C TRP A 75 -2.14 7.89 -7.51
N ALA A 76 -2.25 8.44 -6.31
CA ALA A 76 -1.44 8.07 -5.15
C ALA A 76 -2.19 8.33 -3.85
N THR A 77 -1.84 7.52 -2.84
CA THR A 77 -2.37 7.65 -1.49
C THR A 77 -1.22 7.69 -0.48
N GLY A 78 -1.21 8.73 0.38
CA GLY A 78 -0.25 8.86 1.47
C GLY A 78 -0.71 8.08 2.71
N TYR A 79 0.21 7.34 3.36
CA TYR A 79 -0.09 6.72 4.66
C TYR A 79 -0.41 7.78 5.73
N ASP A 80 0.17 8.96 5.62
CA ASP A 80 -0.17 10.13 6.45
C ASP A 80 -1.63 10.56 6.26
N GLY A 81 -2.08 10.62 5.00
CA GLY A 81 -3.46 10.94 4.65
C GLY A 81 -4.47 9.90 5.14
N LEU A 82 -4.15 8.61 4.92
CA LEU A 82 -4.98 7.50 5.42
C LEU A 82 -5.11 7.53 6.94
N ARG A 83 -4.00 7.76 7.65
CA ARG A 83 -4.02 7.85 9.11
C ARG A 83 -4.93 8.98 9.61
N VAL A 84 -4.91 10.13 8.94
CA VAL A 84 -5.79 11.26 9.29
C VAL A 84 -7.25 10.91 9.03
N GLN A 85 -7.59 10.38 7.85
CA GLN A 85 -8.96 9.99 7.51
C GLN A 85 -9.50 8.96 8.51
N LEU A 86 -8.75 7.90 8.75
CA LEU A 86 -9.15 6.83 9.66
C LEU A 86 -9.25 7.30 11.11
N ALA A 87 -8.34 8.16 11.59
CA ALA A 87 -8.43 8.72 12.94
C ALA A 87 -9.73 9.51 13.13
N HIS A 88 -10.10 10.32 12.14
CA HIS A 88 -11.37 11.05 12.15
C HIS A 88 -12.58 10.09 12.07
N ALA A 89 -12.55 9.08 11.19
CA ALA A 89 -13.65 8.13 11.05
C ALA A 89 -13.86 7.29 12.33
N PHE A 90 -12.78 6.85 12.98
CA PHE A 90 -12.89 6.12 14.24
C PHE A 90 -13.46 6.99 15.39
N ALA A 91 -13.17 8.30 15.39
CA ALA A 91 -13.66 9.21 16.39
C ALA A 91 -15.07 9.78 16.10
N ASP A 92 -15.56 9.68 14.87
CA ASP A 92 -16.81 10.29 14.44
C ASP A 92 -18.03 9.49 14.96
N PRO A 93 -18.91 10.09 15.78
CA PRO A 93 -20.08 9.39 16.33
C PRO A 93 -21.11 8.95 15.28
N ASP A 94 -21.13 9.59 14.11
CA ASP A 94 -22.05 9.22 13.02
C ASP A 94 -21.51 8.04 12.19
N VAL A 95 -20.27 7.62 12.40
CA VAL A 95 -19.63 6.49 11.71
C VAL A 95 -19.74 5.24 12.58
N ARG A 96 -20.36 4.20 12.05
CA ARG A 96 -20.56 2.89 12.68
C ARG A 96 -19.64 1.81 12.11
N ALA A 97 -19.23 1.97 10.85
CA ALA A 97 -18.25 1.09 10.20
C ALA A 97 -17.39 1.88 9.21
N ILE A 98 -16.26 1.32 8.81
CA ILE A 98 -15.35 1.91 7.83
C ILE A 98 -15.19 0.95 6.65
N CYS A 99 -15.31 1.48 5.44
CA CYS A 99 -15.00 0.80 4.20
C CYS A 99 -13.68 1.34 3.66
N LEU A 100 -12.66 0.48 3.55
CA LEU A 100 -11.49 0.75 2.74
C LEU A 100 -11.82 0.36 1.29
N ASP A 101 -12.00 1.34 0.43
CA ASP A 101 -12.20 1.15 -1.01
C ASP A 101 -10.85 1.12 -1.69
N ILE A 102 -10.41 -0.07 -2.13
CA ILE A 102 -9.01 -0.32 -2.53
C ILE A 102 -8.92 -0.61 -4.02
N ASP A 103 -8.11 0.21 -4.71
CA ASP A 103 -7.64 -0.01 -6.07
C ASP A 103 -6.17 0.39 -6.18
N SER A 104 -5.27 -0.53 -5.86
CA SER A 104 -3.85 -0.22 -5.73
C SER A 104 -2.95 -1.44 -5.93
N GLY A 105 -1.92 -1.26 -6.75
CA GLY A 105 -0.82 -2.24 -6.90
C GLY A 105 0.19 -2.24 -5.75
N GLY A 106 0.00 -1.40 -4.72
CA GLY A 106 0.94 -1.25 -3.61
C GLY A 106 1.79 0.01 -3.68
N GLY A 107 3.00 -0.02 -3.08
CA GLY A 107 3.84 1.17 -3.02
C GLY A 107 5.11 1.01 -2.18
N ILE A 108 5.46 2.04 -1.43
CA ILE A 108 6.66 2.11 -0.62
C ILE A 108 6.45 1.41 0.72
N ALA A 109 7.43 0.59 1.16
CA ALA A 109 7.33 -0.20 2.38
C ALA A 109 7.28 0.64 3.68
N GLN A 110 8.04 1.75 3.70
CA GLN A 110 8.18 2.58 4.90
C GLN A 110 6.85 3.15 5.36
N GLY A 111 6.48 2.88 6.61
CA GLY A 111 5.25 3.34 7.24
C GLY A 111 4.02 2.46 6.96
N CYS A 112 4.11 1.48 6.05
CA CYS A 112 2.99 0.60 5.73
C CYS A 112 2.59 -0.25 6.94
N PHE A 113 3.50 -1.03 7.48
CA PHE A 113 3.21 -1.98 8.57
C PHE A 113 2.84 -1.29 9.88
N ASP A 114 3.46 -0.14 10.18
CA ASP A 114 3.08 0.69 11.33
C ASP A 114 1.64 1.20 11.21
N LEU A 115 1.19 1.54 9.99
CA LEU A 115 -0.19 1.92 9.74
C LEU A 115 -1.15 0.73 9.90
N VAL A 116 -0.78 -0.45 9.39
CA VAL A 116 -1.56 -1.70 9.56
C VAL A 116 -1.77 -1.99 11.05
N ASP A 117 -0.70 -2.01 11.83
CA ASP A 117 -0.77 -2.29 13.27
C ASP A 117 -1.61 -1.24 14.01
N TRP A 118 -1.47 0.04 13.61
CA TRP A 118 -2.28 1.10 14.17
C TRP A 118 -3.77 0.95 13.83
N ILE A 119 -4.13 0.58 12.60
CA ILE A 119 -5.53 0.33 12.21
C ILE A 119 -6.11 -0.80 13.06
N VAL A 120 -5.40 -1.92 13.17
CA VAL A 120 -5.83 -3.08 13.96
C VAL A 120 -6.07 -2.71 15.44
N ALA A 121 -5.16 -1.95 16.03
CA ALA A 121 -5.31 -1.49 17.42
C ALA A 121 -6.47 -0.51 17.59
N THR A 122 -6.61 0.45 16.64
CA THR A 122 -7.60 1.54 16.74
C THR A 122 -9.01 1.02 16.48
N LYS A 123 -9.24 0.13 15.49
CA LYS A 123 -10.56 -0.45 15.24
C LYS A 123 -11.08 -1.23 16.44
N LYS A 124 -10.20 -1.96 17.10
CA LYS A 124 -10.53 -2.70 18.33
C LYS A 124 -10.91 -1.76 19.47
N ALA A 125 -10.16 -0.67 19.67
CA ALA A 125 -10.44 0.32 20.71
C ALA A 125 -11.73 1.10 20.44
N ALA A 126 -12.02 1.43 19.17
CA ALA A 126 -13.21 2.16 18.76
C ALA A 126 -14.48 1.27 18.70
N GLY A 127 -14.31 -0.05 18.63
CA GLY A 127 -15.43 -1.00 18.46
C GLY A 127 -16.12 -0.86 17.09
N LYS A 128 -15.44 -0.31 16.07
CA LYS A 128 -15.99 -0.08 14.74
C LYS A 128 -15.39 -1.08 13.75
N PRO A 129 -16.21 -1.89 13.07
CA PRO A 129 -15.72 -2.83 12.07
C PRO A 129 -15.15 -2.08 10.86
N VAL A 130 -14.13 -2.71 10.26
CA VAL A 130 -13.49 -2.24 9.03
C VAL A 130 -13.63 -3.33 7.98
N ALA A 131 -14.18 -2.99 6.81
CA ALA A 131 -14.21 -3.87 5.65
C ALA A 131 -13.26 -3.34 4.57
N ALA A 132 -12.51 -4.22 3.94
CA ALA A 132 -11.74 -3.92 2.73
C ALA A 132 -12.53 -4.43 1.52
N ILE A 133 -12.89 -3.53 0.64
CA ILE A 133 -13.54 -3.83 -0.63
C ILE A 133 -12.56 -3.48 -1.73
N CYS A 134 -12.02 -4.51 -2.41
CA CYS A 134 -11.21 -4.27 -3.59
C CYS A 134 -12.13 -3.86 -4.74
N SER A 135 -12.07 -2.61 -5.19
CA SER A 135 -12.83 -2.16 -6.35
C SER A 135 -12.31 -2.82 -7.63
N GLU A 136 -10.98 -2.97 -7.73
CA GLU A 136 -10.30 -3.77 -8.73
C GLU A 136 -9.28 -4.69 -8.05
N GLU A 137 -8.18 -4.16 -7.52
CA GLU A 137 -7.10 -4.96 -6.96
C GLU A 137 -6.50 -4.37 -5.69
N ALA A 138 -6.00 -5.24 -4.84
CA ALA A 138 -5.21 -4.90 -3.66
C ALA A 138 -3.95 -5.76 -3.63
N TYR A 139 -2.83 -5.25 -4.16
CA TYR A 139 -1.57 -5.97 -4.17
C TYR A 139 -0.55 -5.36 -3.21
N SER A 140 0.33 -6.22 -2.69
CA SER A 140 1.51 -5.82 -1.95
C SER A 140 1.19 -4.90 -0.77
N ALA A 141 1.69 -3.67 -0.68
CA ALA A 141 1.37 -2.76 0.42
C ALA A 141 -0.14 -2.50 0.57
N ALA A 142 -0.91 -2.47 -0.54
CA ALA A 142 -2.36 -2.34 -0.49
C ALA A 142 -3.02 -3.58 0.12
N TYR A 143 -2.47 -4.77 -0.15
CA TYR A 143 -2.93 -6.01 0.47
C TYR A 143 -2.60 -6.04 1.98
N ALA A 144 -1.42 -5.54 2.37
CA ALA A 144 -1.11 -5.37 3.79
C ALA A 144 -2.15 -4.50 4.51
N LEU A 145 -2.57 -3.38 3.89
CA LEU A 145 -3.63 -2.52 4.43
C LEU A 145 -4.98 -3.24 4.44
N ALA A 146 -5.33 -3.99 3.39
CA ALA A 146 -6.55 -4.79 3.35
C ALA A 146 -6.60 -5.81 4.50
N CYS A 147 -5.47 -6.41 4.87
CA CYS A 147 -5.37 -7.34 6.00
C CYS A 147 -5.67 -6.70 7.36
N ALA A 148 -5.61 -5.37 7.49
CA ALA A 148 -6.03 -4.70 8.72
C ALA A 148 -7.56 -4.70 8.92
N ALA A 149 -8.34 -4.99 7.87
CA ALA A 149 -9.80 -5.09 7.93
C ALA A 149 -10.28 -6.40 8.58
N ASP A 150 -11.56 -6.44 8.93
CA ASP A 150 -12.21 -7.64 9.47
C ASP A 150 -12.67 -8.58 8.36
N SER A 151 -12.91 -8.02 7.16
CA SER A 151 -13.26 -8.79 5.96
C SER A 151 -12.65 -8.18 4.71
N ILE A 152 -12.32 -9.03 3.73
CA ILE A 152 -11.78 -8.65 2.42
C ILE A 152 -12.64 -9.24 1.33
N ALA A 153 -13.28 -8.38 0.53
CA ALA A 153 -14.00 -8.77 -0.68
C ALA A 153 -13.23 -8.36 -1.93
N VAL A 154 -13.15 -9.25 -2.92
CA VAL A 154 -12.45 -9.02 -4.19
C VAL A 154 -13.36 -9.35 -5.37
N PRO A 155 -13.42 -8.52 -6.44
CA PRO A 155 -14.22 -8.84 -7.62
C PRO A 155 -13.58 -9.99 -8.40
N ARG A 156 -14.38 -10.71 -9.18
CA ARG A 156 -13.93 -11.88 -9.95
C ARG A 156 -12.83 -11.59 -10.98
N THR A 157 -12.68 -10.35 -11.41
CA THR A 157 -11.68 -9.89 -12.37
C THR A 157 -10.51 -9.15 -11.72
N GLY A 158 -10.64 -8.81 -10.44
CA GLY A 158 -9.61 -8.16 -9.67
C GLY A 158 -8.57 -9.12 -9.11
N GLY A 159 -7.92 -8.72 -8.03
CA GLY A 159 -6.90 -9.58 -7.41
C GLY A 159 -6.39 -9.09 -6.07
N VAL A 160 -5.71 -10.02 -5.37
CA VAL A 160 -5.05 -9.79 -4.08
C VAL A 160 -3.71 -10.52 -4.01
N GLY A 161 -2.91 -10.23 -3.01
CA GLY A 161 -1.64 -10.93 -2.77
C GLY A 161 -0.41 -10.09 -3.09
N SER A 162 0.54 -10.63 -3.88
CA SER A 162 1.85 -10.00 -4.08
C SER A 162 2.58 -9.73 -2.76
N ILE A 163 2.61 -10.75 -1.86
CA ILE A 163 3.23 -10.67 -0.53
C ILE A 163 4.74 -10.81 -0.67
N GLY A 164 5.37 -9.73 -1.13
CA GLY A 164 6.80 -9.69 -1.44
C GLY A 164 7.35 -8.29 -1.44
N VAL A 165 8.68 -8.21 -1.51
CA VAL A 165 9.45 -6.96 -1.50
C VAL A 165 10.51 -7.05 -2.57
N TRP A 166 10.79 -5.95 -3.25
CA TRP A 166 11.88 -5.88 -4.19
C TRP A 166 12.57 -4.52 -4.13
N LEU A 167 13.80 -4.50 -4.60
CA LEU A 167 14.63 -3.31 -4.69
C LEU A 167 15.36 -3.33 -6.03
N MET A 168 15.51 -2.18 -6.65
CA MET A 168 16.12 -2.10 -7.98
C MET A 168 17.30 -1.12 -7.97
N HIS A 169 18.40 -1.55 -8.56
CA HIS A 169 19.55 -0.72 -8.89
C HIS A 169 19.60 -0.48 -10.40
N TRP A 170 19.90 0.74 -10.80
CA TRP A 170 20.16 1.12 -12.19
C TRP A 170 21.65 1.41 -12.34
N ASP A 171 22.37 0.62 -13.14
CA ASP A 171 23.73 0.96 -13.56
C ASP A 171 23.68 1.89 -14.78
N GLN A 172 24.08 3.13 -14.57
CA GLN A 172 24.13 4.18 -15.58
C GLN A 172 25.58 4.49 -16.02
N SER A 173 26.57 3.67 -15.64
CA SER A 173 27.97 3.91 -15.91
C SER A 173 28.25 4.06 -17.42
N ARG A 174 27.68 3.18 -18.24
CA ARG A 174 27.81 3.24 -19.69
C ARG A 174 27.19 4.51 -20.30
N MET A 175 26.04 4.92 -19.81
CA MET A 175 25.39 6.16 -20.27
C MET A 175 26.25 7.38 -19.95
N MET A 176 26.91 7.40 -18.79
CA MET A 176 27.82 8.48 -18.40
C MET A 176 29.06 8.50 -19.29
N GLU A 177 29.65 7.32 -19.56
CA GLU A 177 30.79 7.18 -20.46
C GLU A 177 30.48 7.67 -21.88
N GLU A 178 29.35 7.26 -22.46
CA GLU A 178 28.87 7.70 -23.77
C GLU A 178 28.63 9.23 -23.82
N ALA A 179 28.25 9.85 -22.69
CA ALA A 179 28.09 11.30 -22.56
C ALA A 179 29.42 12.04 -22.28
N GLY A 180 30.55 11.34 -22.24
CA GLY A 180 31.87 11.91 -21.93
C GLY A 180 32.02 12.39 -20.48
N LEU A 181 31.22 11.87 -19.55
CA LEU A 181 31.20 12.24 -18.14
C LEU A 181 31.85 11.14 -17.30
N VAL A 182 32.86 11.49 -16.50
CA VAL A 182 33.53 10.59 -15.58
C VAL A 182 33.26 11.02 -14.15
N PRO A 183 32.29 10.41 -13.44
CA PRO A 183 32.00 10.77 -12.06
C PRO A 183 33.13 10.35 -11.13
N THR A 184 33.61 11.27 -10.29
CA THR A 184 34.57 10.98 -9.22
C THR A 184 33.86 11.10 -7.89
N ILE A 185 33.81 10.03 -7.12
CA ILE A 185 33.18 9.97 -5.80
C ILE A 185 34.26 10.09 -4.73
N VAL A 186 34.10 11.09 -3.85
CA VAL A 186 34.90 11.21 -2.62
C VAL A 186 33.95 10.99 -1.44
N GLN A 187 34.23 9.97 -0.61
CA GLN A 187 33.34 9.60 0.50
C GLN A 187 34.07 9.52 1.82
N SER A 188 33.33 9.71 2.89
CA SER A 188 33.75 9.38 4.25
C SER A 188 32.69 8.45 4.87
N GLY A 189 33.13 7.24 5.22
CA GLY A 189 32.29 6.10 5.61
C GLY A 189 32.12 5.10 4.45
N ALA A 190 32.50 3.84 4.71
CA ALA A 190 32.60 2.78 3.69
C ALA A 190 31.30 2.55 2.90
N HIS A 191 30.14 2.69 3.55
CA HIS A 191 28.82 2.42 2.96
C HIS A 191 28.06 3.66 2.49
N LYS A 192 28.71 4.84 2.46
CA LYS A 192 28.01 6.10 2.17
C LYS A 192 27.47 6.18 0.75
N THR A 193 28.09 5.49 -0.18
CA THR A 193 27.78 5.53 -1.61
C THR A 193 27.33 4.18 -2.16
N ASP A 194 27.00 3.23 -1.28
CA ASP A 194 26.50 1.93 -1.70
C ASP A 194 25.27 2.10 -2.60
N GLY A 195 25.29 1.41 -3.75
CA GLY A 195 24.20 1.47 -4.73
C GLY A 195 24.07 2.78 -5.49
N HIS A 196 25.12 3.63 -5.56
CA HIS A 196 25.09 4.76 -6.48
C HIS A 196 25.00 4.30 -7.94
N PRO A 197 24.37 5.07 -8.86
CA PRO A 197 24.03 4.61 -10.20
C PRO A 197 25.20 4.67 -11.21
N TYR A 198 26.40 5.07 -10.80
CA TYR A 198 27.54 5.32 -11.70
C TYR A 198 28.51 4.15 -11.79
N ALA A 199 28.18 3.01 -11.24
CA ALA A 199 28.93 1.77 -11.36
C ALA A 199 28.00 0.57 -11.18
N ALA A 200 28.44 -0.61 -11.62
CA ALA A 200 27.79 -1.88 -11.32
C ALA A 200 27.66 -2.09 -9.81
N LEU A 201 26.55 -2.69 -9.39
CA LEU A 201 26.30 -2.98 -7.98
C LEU A 201 27.31 -4.03 -7.45
N PRO A 202 28.14 -3.70 -6.45
CA PRO A 202 29.06 -4.65 -5.86
C PRO A 202 28.30 -5.84 -5.22
N GLU A 203 28.88 -7.04 -5.31
CA GLU A 203 28.23 -8.27 -4.80
C GLU A 203 27.95 -8.19 -3.28
N ALA A 204 28.86 -7.60 -2.50
CA ALA A 204 28.66 -7.42 -1.07
C ALA A 204 27.47 -6.50 -0.75
N VAL A 205 27.28 -5.43 -1.54
CA VAL A 205 26.14 -4.52 -1.40
C VAL A 205 24.84 -5.22 -1.84
N ARG A 206 24.89 -6.00 -2.93
CA ARG A 206 23.76 -6.81 -3.38
C ARG A 206 23.31 -7.81 -2.31
N ALA A 207 24.25 -8.49 -1.66
CA ALA A 207 23.96 -9.44 -0.59
C ALA A 207 23.36 -8.76 0.64
N ASP A 208 23.86 -7.58 1.03
CA ASP A 208 23.26 -6.79 2.11
C ASP A 208 21.82 -6.37 1.78
N TRP A 209 21.57 -5.88 0.58
CA TRP A 209 20.22 -5.50 0.14
C TRP A 209 19.28 -6.71 0.06
N GLN A 210 19.78 -7.88 -0.38
CA GLN A 210 18.99 -9.12 -0.35
C GLN A 210 18.54 -9.44 1.08
N GLY A 211 19.43 -9.35 2.05
CA GLY A 211 19.08 -9.55 3.46
C GLY A 211 18.01 -8.56 3.95
N GLN A 212 18.06 -7.30 3.50
CA GLN A 212 17.06 -6.30 3.87
C GLN A 212 15.68 -6.60 3.25
N VAL A 213 15.59 -6.98 1.98
CA VAL A 213 14.30 -7.33 1.34
C VAL A 213 13.74 -8.63 1.89
N ASP A 214 14.60 -9.61 2.24
CA ASP A 214 14.17 -10.86 2.88
C ASP A 214 13.57 -10.60 4.27
N ALA A 215 14.20 -9.75 5.07
CA ALA A 215 13.68 -9.35 6.38
C ALA A 215 12.34 -8.61 6.26
N LEU A 216 12.18 -7.72 5.27
CA LEU A 216 10.92 -7.02 5.01
C LEU A 216 9.83 -7.96 4.49
N ARG A 217 10.18 -8.96 3.66
CA ARG A 217 9.24 -10.00 3.23
C ARG A 217 8.77 -10.85 4.40
N GLN A 218 9.68 -11.20 5.31
CA GLN A 218 9.34 -11.91 6.52
C GLN A 218 8.34 -11.11 7.39
N LEU A 219 8.62 -9.83 7.64
CA LEU A 219 7.71 -8.92 8.36
C LEU A 219 6.34 -8.84 7.69
N PHE A 220 6.30 -8.76 6.36
CA PHE A 220 5.05 -8.73 5.61
C PHE A 220 4.27 -10.04 5.79
N ALA A 221 4.92 -11.18 5.62
CA ALA A 221 4.26 -12.48 5.76
C ALA A 221 3.73 -12.70 7.19
N GLU A 222 4.49 -12.30 8.22
CA GLU A 222 4.06 -12.32 9.62
C GLU A 222 2.85 -11.43 9.87
N THR A 223 2.83 -10.25 9.27
CA THR A 223 1.69 -9.32 9.35
C THR A 223 0.43 -9.93 8.76
N VAL A 224 0.53 -10.53 7.57
CA VAL A 224 -0.59 -11.23 6.93
C VAL A 224 -1.02 -12.45 7.74
N ALA A 225 -0.09 -13.30 8.16
CA ALA A 225 -0.38 -14.51 8.95
C ALA A 225 -1.14 -14.16 10.23
N ARG A 226 -0.68 -13.16 10.96
CA ARG A 226 -1.33 -12.66 12.18
C ARG A 226 -2.72 -12.09 11.90
N ALA A 227 -2.86 -11.26 10.89
CA ALA A 227 -4.09 -10.55 10.58
C ALA A 227 -5.18 -11.50 10.02
N ARG A 228 -4.78 -12.50 9.23
CA ARG A 228 -5.68 -13.44 8.58
C ARG A 228 -5.84 -14.77 9.33
N GLY A 229 -5.11 -14.97 10.45
CA GLY A 229 -5.12 -16.22 11.18
C GLY A 229 -4.54 -17.40 10.37
N LEU A 230 -3.56 -17.14 9.51
CA LEU A 230 -2.94 -18.14 8.63
C LEU A 230 -1.61 -18.62 9.20
N ASP A 231 -1.21 -19.82 8.79
CA ASP A 231 0.16 -20.29 9.03
C ASP A 231 1.17 -19.47 8.22
N LEU A 232 2.25 -19.03 8.88
CA LEU A 232 3.31 -18.23 8.26
C LEU A 232 3.96 -18.95 7.07
N ALA A 233 4.20 -20.28 7.19
CA ALA A 233 4.78 -21.04 6.09
C ALA A 233 3.84 -21.09 4.88
N ALA A 234 2.52 -21.16 5.09
CA ALA A 234 1.54 -21.11 4.01
C ALA A 234 1.53 -19.73 3.31
N VAL A 235 1.69 -18.64 4.05
CA VAL A 235 1.80 -17.29 3.48
C VAL A 235 3.10 -17.16 2.68
N LEU A 236 4.24 -17.59 3.21
CA LEU A 236 5.53 -17.56 2.52
C LEU A 236 5.52 -18.43 1.26
N ALA A 237 4.82 -19.59 1.28
CA ALA A 237 4.70 -20.50 0.13
C ALA A 237 3.91 -19.89 -1.05
N THR A 238 3.23 -18.74 -0.87
CA THR A 238 2.61 -18.01 -1.99
C THR A 238 3.62 -17.41 -2.96
N GLU A 239 4.91 -17.31 -2.54
CA GLU A 239 6.02 -16.77 -3.35
C GLU A 239 5.69 -15.44 -4.04
N ALA A 240 5.03 -14.54 -3.28
CA ALA A 240 4.61 -13.22 -3.74
C ALA A 240 3.70 -13.24 -4.99
N ARG A 241 3.00 -14.35 -5.25
CA ARG A 241 2.09 -14.46 -6.39
C ARG A 241 0.92 -13.48 -6.26
N CYS A 242 0.51 -12.87 -7.37
CA CYS A 242 -0.74 -12.17 -7.53
C CYS A 242 -1.85 -13.18 -7.83
N PHE A 243 -2.88 -13.22 -6.99
CA PHE A 243 -4.07 -14.05 -7.16
C PHE A 243 -5.13 -13.22 -7.89
N GLN A 244 -5.16 -13.30 -9.22
CA GLN A 244 -6.01 -12.44 -10.05
C GLN A 244 -6.92 -13.24 -10.97
N GLY A 245 -7.99 -12.59 -11.40
CA GLY A 245 -8.99 -13.17 -12.29
C GLY A 245 -9.80 -14.27 -11.62
N PRO A 246 -10.74 -14.91 -12.36
CA PRO A 246 -11.72 -15.83 -11.75
C PRO A 246 -11.11 -17.02 -11.02
N VAL A 247 -10.00 -17.55 -11.50
CA VAL A 247 -9.30 -18.69 -10.87
C VAL A 247 -8.50 -18.22 -9.67
N GLY A 248 -7.74 -17.12 -9.82
CA GLY A 248 -6.87 -16.60 -8.76
C GLY A 248 -7.66 -16.06 -7.57
N THR A 249 -8.74 -15.33 -7.80
CA THR A 249 -9.57 -14.79 -6.71
C THR A 249 -10.28 -15.91 -5.93
N ALA A 250 -10.78 -16.95 -6.63
CA ALA A 250 -11.33 -18.14 -5.96
C ALA A 250 -10.26 -18.88 -5.14
N GLU A 251 -9.03 -18.96 -5.65
CA GLU A 251 -7.91 -19.55 -4.92
C GLU A 251 -7.53 -18.71 -3.70
N ALA A 252 -7.51 -17.37 -3.82
CA ALA A 252 -7.25 -16.47 -2.70
C ALA A 252 -8.24 -16.70 -1.55
N VAL A 253 -9.53 -16.87 -1.85
CA VAL A 253 -10.54 -17.20 -0.83
C VAL A 253 -10.27 -18.58 -0.22
N ARG A 254 -9.96 -19.59 -1.01
CA ARG A 254 -9.62 -20.92 -0.52
C ARG A 254 -8.39 -20.93 0.40
N LEU A 255 -7.43 -20.06 0.14
CA LEU A 255 -6.21 -19.90 0.96
C LEU A 255 -6.42 -18.98 2.17
N GLY A 256 -7.60 -18.38 2.35
CA GLY A 256 -7.87 -17.42 3.40
C GLY A 256 -7.28 -16.03 3.21
N LEU A 257 -6.77 -15.73 2.02
CA LEU A 257 -6.23 -14.41 1.68
C LEU A 257 -7.34 -13.37 1.42
N ALA A 258 -8.54 -13.83 1.05
CA ALA A 258 -9.75 -13.02 0.97
C ALA A 258 -10.93 -13.81 1.57
N ASP A 259 -12.04 -13.13 1.86
CA ASP A 259 -13.21 -13.76 2.49
C ASP A 259 -14.29 -14.09 1.46
N ALA A 260 -14.40 -13.27 0.41
CA ALA A 260 -15.42 -13.47 -0.62
C ALA A 260 -15.00 -12.96 -2.00
N VAL A 261 -15.48 -13.64 -3.04
CA VAL A 261 -15.45 -13.10 -4.41
C VAL A 261 -16.80 -12.43 -4.65
N LEU A 262 -16.84 -11.10 -4.53
CA LEU A 262 -18.05 -10.29 -4.69
C LEU A 262 -17.72 -9.03 -5.49
N PRO A 263 -18.66 -8.56 -6.35
CA PRO A 263 -18.53 -7.24 -6.94
C PRO A 263 -18.65 -6.16 -5.86
N PRO A 264 -18.00 -4.98 -6.02
CA PRO A 264 -17.89 -3.94 -4.99
C PRO A 264 -19.25 -3.47 -4.45
N ASP A 265 -20.26 -3.30 -5.31
CA ASP A 265 -21.62 -2.89 -4.93
C ASP A 265 -22.29 -3.90 -3.98
N ARG A 266 -22.07 -5.19 -4.23
CA ARG A 266 -22.61 -6.27 -3.38
C ARG A 266 -21.88 -6.37 -2.05
N ALA A 267 -20.55 -6.22 -2.07
CA ALA A 267 -19.73 -6.19 -0.86
C ALA A 267 -20.11 -5.00 0.03
N PHE A 268 -20.31 -3.83 -0.57
CA PHE A 268 -20.76 -2.63 0.16
C PHE A 268 -22.17 -2.79 0.70
N SER A 269 -23.11 -3.35 -0.08
CA SER A 269 -24.46 -3.65 0.39
C SER A 269 -24.44 -4.59 1.60
N ALA A 270 -23.60 -5.63 1.58
CA ALA A 270 -23.45 -6.54 2.72
C ALA A 270 -22.93 -5.84 3.98
N LEU A 271 -21.99 -4.90 3.82
CA LEU A 271 -21.51 -4.08 4.94
C LEU A 271 -22.63 -3.18 5.51
N LEU A 272 -23.44 -2.57 4.66
CA LEU A 272 -24.59 -1.77 5.08
C LEU A 272 -25.65 -2.60 5.83
N ASP A 273 -25.91 -3.82 5.37
CA ASP A 273 -26.81 -4.74 6.06
C ASP A 273 -26.24 -5.12 7.44
N HIS A 274 -24.95 -5.42 7.52
CA HIS A 274 -24.27 -5.68 8.80
C HIS A 274 -24.40 -4.51 9.79
N VAL A 275 -24.20 -3.29 9.32
CA VAL A 275 -24.34 -2.06 10.14
C VAL A 275 -25.77 -1.82 10.59
N ARG A 276 -26.75 -2.12 9.73
CA ARG A 276 -28.18 -2.01 10.09
C ARG A 276 -28.58 -3.02 11.17
N ASP A 277 -28.09 -4.26 11.05
CA ASP A 277 -28.49 -5.37 11.91
C ASP A 277 -27.74 -5.37 13.26
N ASN A 278 -26.65 -4.57 13.36
CA ASN A 278 -25.86 -4.35 14.58
C ASN A 278 -25.79 -2.82 14.85
N PRO A 279 -26.88 -2.20 15.35
CA PRO A 279 -27.00 -0.76 15.53
C PRO A 279 -26.07 -0.18 16.62
#